data_b2b4438a31090ed16f5f957abc7d88d2
#
_entry.id   b2b4438a31090ed16f5f957abc7d88d2
#
_cell.length_a   1.000
_cell.length_b   1.000
_cell.length_c   1.000
_cell.angle_alpha   90.00
_cell.angle_beta   90.00
_cell.angle_gamma   90.00
#
_symmetry.space_group_name_H-M   'P 1'
#
loop_
_entity.id
_entity.type
_entity.pdbx_description
1 polymer ?
#
loop_
_entity_poly.entity_id
_entity_poly.type
_entity_poly.pdbx_seq_one_letter_code
_entity_poly.pdbx_strand_id
1 'polypeptide(L)'
;GILSVVKELLRTNIVKSNGAFIKLEDLNKDDYRLNKLQLNNKKREFILYAKENKILITQSDIRQVQLAKGAILSGFYALLKKANIDMNDLEKVIIAGQFGAHVSVDSLVGVGILPKEVNEKIVYVGNSSKTGAYMALMSKNARKEMELLSEKMDYMELGASLGYEKLFAHCLKFPTN
;
A
#
# COMPACT_ATOMS: atom_id res chain seq x y z
N GLY A 1 -5.27 4.21 -10.88
CA GLY A 1 -3.85 4.49 -10.63
C GLY A 1 -3.03 3.22 -10.45
N ILE A 2 -1.75 3.35 -10.08
CA ILE A 2 -0.79 2.22 -10.05
C ILE A 2 -1.26 1.06 -9.17
N LEU A 3 -1.84 1.33 -8.01
CA LEU A 3 -2.33 0.29 -7.10
C LEU A 3 -3.43 -0.56 -7.74
N SER A 4 -4.38 0.06 -8.45
CA SER A 4 -5.44 -0.67 -9.16
C SER A 4 -4.87 -1.55 -10.28
N VAL A 5 -3.84 -1.06 -10.98
CA VAL A 5 -3.14 -1.86 -12.01
C VAL A 5 -2.45 -3.05 -11.36
N VAL A 6 -1.67 -2.84 -10.31
CA VAL A 6 -0.94 -3.92 -9.62
C VAL A 6 -1.93 -4.95 -9.05
N LYS A 7 -3.05 -4.50 -8.45
CA LYS A 7 -4.12 -5.41 -7.99
C LYS A 7 -4.62 -6.32 -9.12
N GLU A 8 -4.91 -5.75 -10.31
CA GLU A 8 -5.37 -6.55 -11.45
C GLU A 8 -4.29 -7.49 -11.99
N LEU A 9 -3.03 -7.07 -11.99
CA LEU A 9 -1.91 -7.94 -12.38
C LEU A 9 -1.73 -9.13 -11.42
N LEU A 10 -1.99 -8.92 -10.13
CA LEU A 10 -2.00 -9.99 -9.12
C LEU A 10 -3.22 -10.91 -9.34
N ARG A 11 -4.42 -10.34 -9.46
CA ARG A 11 -5.67 -11.09 -9.67
C ARG A 11 -5.62 -11.98 -10.92
N THR A 12 -4.96 -11.51 -11.98
CA THR A 12 -4.80 -12.26 -13.25
C THR A 12 -3.55 -13.13 -13.28
N ASN A 13 -2.83 -13.26 -12.17
CA ASN A 13 -1.57 -14.02 -12.06
C ASN A 13 -0.48 -13.59 -13.07
N ILE A 14 -0.53 -12.35 -13.55
CA ILE A 14 0.55 -11.75 -14.37
C ILE A 14 1.74 -11.40 -13.46
N VAL A 15 1.46 -10.95 -12.24
CA VAL A 15 2.44 -10.75 -11.18
C VAL A 15 2.18 -11.79 -10.09
N LYS A 16 3.23 -12.49 -9.66
CA LYS A 16 3.19 -13.48 -8.58
C LYS A 16 3.26 -12.78 -7.21
N SER A 17 2.90 -13.48 -6.14
CA SER A 17 2.94 -12.93 -4.77
C SER A 17 4.33 -12.44 -4.35
N ASN A 18 5.41 -12.99 -4.89
CA ASN A 18 6.77 -12.51 -4.68
C ASN A 18 7.13 -11.25 -5.51
N GLY A 19 6.20 -10.73 -6.30
CA GLY A 19 6.37 -9.56 -7.15
C GLY A 19 6.97 -9.82 -8.52
N ALA A 20 7.34 -11.05 -8.84
CA ALA A 20 7.88 -11.37 -10.15
C ALA A 20 6.76 -11.46 -11.20
N PHE A 21 7.01 -10.95 -12.40
CA PHE A 21 6.14 -11.25 -13.54
C PHE A 21 6.20 -12.73 -13.89
N ILE A 22 5.06 -13.28 -14.33
CA ILE A 22 4.99 -14.62 -14.92
C ILE A 22 5.99 -14.75 -16.07
N LYS A 23 6.52 -15.94 -16.27
CA LYS A 23 7.39 -16.18 -17.41
C LYS A 23 6.54 -16.42 -18.67
N LEU A 24 7.02 -15.93 -19.83
CA LEU A 24 6.33 -16.13 -21.10
C LEU A 24 6.21 -17.63 -21.45
N GLU A 25 7.23 -18.41 -21.08
CA GLU A 25 7.29 -19.86 -21.23
C GLU A 25 6.27 -20.64 -20.37
N ASP A 26 5.76 -20.02 -19.30
CA ASP A 26 4.73 -20.59 -18.41
C ASP A 26 3.30 -20.39 -18.98
N LEU A 27 3.14 -19.66 -20.10
CA LEU A 27 1.86 -19.34 -20.72
C LEU A 27 1.61 -20.22 -21.97
N ASN A 28 0.36 -20.63 -22.16
CA ASN A 28 -0.04 -21.32 -23.39
C ASN A 28 0.02 -20.36 -24.59
N LYS A 29 0.28 -20.90 -25.80
CA LYS A 29 0.42 -20.11 -27.03
C LYS A 29 -0.78 -19.20 -27.34
N ASP A 30 -1.97 -19.61 -26.93
CA ASP A 30 -3.22 -18.87 -27.14
C ASP A 30 -3.58 -17.92 -26.01
N ASP A 31 -2.69 -17.77 -25.00
CA ASP A 31 -2.93 -16.91 -23.87
C ASP A 31 -2.82 -15.43 -24.28
N TYR A 32 -3.91 -14.67 -24.13
CA TYR A 32 -3.97 -13.23 -24.47
C TYR A 32 -2.90 -12.39 -23.74
N ARG A 33 -2.42 -12.87 -22.59
CA ARG A 33 -1.39 -12.20 -21.79
C ARG A 33 -0.06 -12.13 -22.52
N LEU A 34 0.23 -13.08 -23.45
CA LEU A 34 1.44 -13.07 -24.27
C LEU A 34 1.59 -11.77 -25.07
N ASN A 35 0.49 -11.23 -25.60
CA ASN A 35 0.49 -10.00 -26.38
C ASN A 35 0.75 -8.74 -25.54
N LYS A 36 0.69 -8.84 -24.21
CA LYS A 36 0.87 -7.74 -23.27
C LYS A 36 2.19 -7.81 -22.51
N LEU A 37 2.82 -8.96 -22.47
CA LEU A 37 4.12 -9.13 -21.82
C LEU A 37 5.23 -9.04 -22.87
N GLN A 38 6.24 -8.22 -22.60
CA GLN A 38 7.42 -8.09 -23.45
C GLN A 38 8.71 -8.22 -22.62
N LEU A 39 9.80 -8.58 -23.29
CA LEU A 39 11.14 -8.54 -22.74
C LEU A 39 11.89 -7.33 -23.29
N ASN A 40 12.39 -6.49 -22.40
CA ASN A 40 13.26 -5.38 -22.72
C ASN A 40 14.54 -5.52 -21.88
N ASN A 41 15.70 -5.68 -22.54
CA ASN A 41 16.99 -5.91 -21.87
C ASN A 41 16.91 -7.00 -20.77
N LYS A 42 16.31 -8.14 -21.07
CA LYS A 42 16.08 -9.27 -20.15
C LYS A 42 15.13 -8.98 -18.98
N LYS A 43 14.52 -7.78 -18.90
CA LYS A 43 13.51 -7.44 -17.90
C LYS A 43 12.12 -7.56 -18.50
N ARG A 44 11.17 -8.11 -17.74
CA ARG A 44 9.77 -8.21 -18.16
C ARG A 44 9.06 -6.92 -17.88
N GLU A 45 8.19 -6.55 -18.82
CA GLU A 45 7.37 -5.36 -18.77
C GLU A 45 5.96 -5.73 -19.24
N PHE A 46 4.95 -5.13 -18.65
CA PHE A 46 3.55 -5.30 -19.05
C PHE A 46 3.04 -4.06 -19.76
N ILE A 47 2.48 -4.25 -20.96
CA ILE A 47 1.95 -3.18 -21.80
C ILE A 47 0.51 -2.89 -21.36
N LEU A 48 0.28 -1.73 -20.76
CA LEU A 48 -1.07 -1.24 -20.44
C LEU A 48 -1.73 -0.62 -21.67
N TYR A 49 -0.97 0.19 -22.40
CA TYR A 49 -1.44 0.91 -23.58
C TYR A 49 -0.32 1.02 -24.60
N ALA A 50 -0.63 0.84 -25.90
CA ALA A 50 0.36 0.69 -26.97
C ALA A 50 0.01 1.47 -28.26
N LYS A 51 -0.72 2.58 -28.17
CA LYS A 51 -0.92 3.48 -29.33
C LYS A 51 0.24 4.48 -29.43
N GLU A 52 -0.04 5.78 -29.58
CA GLU A 52 0.97 6.83 -29.79
C GLU A 52 2.00 6.91 -28.68
N ASN A 53 1.56 6.75 -27.43
CA ASN A 53 2.44 6.70 -26.25
C ASN A 53 2.28 5.36 -25.54
N LYS A 54 3.37 4.58 -25.42
CA LYS A 54 3.37 3.35 -24.64
C LYS A 54 3.31 3.65 -23.15
N ILE A 55 2.34 3.05 -22.48
CA ILE A 55 2.27 3.01 -21.02
C ILE A 55 2.61 1.59 -20.59
N LEU A 56 3.65 1.46 -19.80
CA LEU A 56 4.21 0.18 -19.37
C LEU A 56 4.22 0.12 -17.84
N ILE A 57 4.16 -1.10 -17.32
CA ILE A 57 4.51 -1.42 -15.94
C ILE A 57 5.76 -2.31 -15.99
N THR A 58 6.80 -1.87 -15.34
CA THR A 58 8.09 -2.55 -15.28
C THR A 58 8.24 -3.37 -14.01
N GLN A 59 9.22 -4.27 -13.97
CA GLN A 59 9.58 -5.00 -12.74
C GLN A 59 10.03 -4.04 -11.63
N SER A 60 10.63 -2.91 -11.99
CA SER A 60 11.03 -1.87 -11.03
C SER A 60 9.82 -1.21 -10.39
N ASP A 61 8.77 -0.91 -11.16
CA ASP A 61 7.53 -0.31 -10.63
C ASP A 61 6.85 -1.24 -9.63
N ILE A 62 6.77 -2.54 -9.96
CA ILE A 62 6.26 -3.55 -9.02
C ILE A 62 7.09 -3.56 -7.74
N ARG A 63 8.41 -3.49 -7.85
CA ARG A 63 9.31 -3.47 -6.67
C ARG A 63 9.09 -2.22 -5.81
N GLN A 64 8.91 -1.05 -6.41
CA GLN A 64 8.60 0.17 -5.66
C GLN A 64 7.27 0.05 -4.90
N VAL A 65 6.25 -0.53 -5.53
CA VAL A 65 4.96 -0.79 -4.85
C VAL A 65 5.15 -1.77 -3.69
N GLN A 66 5.96 -2.84 -3.86
CA GLN A 66 6.28 -3.77 -2.77
C GLN A 66 6.96 -3.09 -1.59
N LEU A 67 7.93 -2.21 -1.85
CA LEU A 67 8.65 -1.49 -0.80
C LEU A 67 7.70 -0.54 -0.04
N ALA A 68 6.90 0.24 -0.76
CA ALA A 68 5.95 1.16 -0.17
C ALA A 68 4.89 0.44 0.67
N LYS A 69 4.26 -0.62 0.11
CA LYS A 69 3.27 -1.40 0.84
C LYS A 69 3.87 -2.11 2.07
N GLY A 70 5.08 -2.65 1.90
CA GLY A 70 5.78 -3.34 2.98
C GLY A 70 6.07 -2.42 4.15
N ALA A 71 6.50 -1.18 3.88
CA ALA A 71 6.75 -0.17 4.91
C ALA A 71 5.47 0.20 5.68
N ILE A 72 4.36 0.44 4.97
CA ILE A 72 3.09 0.78 5.60
C ILE A 72 2.55 -0.39 6.42
N LEU A 73 2.48 -1.58 5.85
CA LEU A 73 1.93 -2.75 6.51
C LEU A 73 2.75 -3.19 7.72
N SER A 74 4.10 -3.18 7.60
CA SER A 74 4.96 -3.54 8.72
C SER A 74 4.89 -2.53 9.86
N GLY A 75 4.80 -1.23 9.55
CA GLY A 75 4.56 -0.18 10.54
C GLY A 75 3.24 -0.37 11.27
N PHE A 76 2.17 -0.69 10.52
CA PHE A 76 0.86 -0.97 11.07
C PHE A 76 0.90 -2.14 12.07
N TYR A 77 1.49 -3.28 11.70
CA TYR A 77 1.64 -4.42 12.61
C TYR A 77 2.55 -4.12 13.81
N ALA A 78 3.63 -3.38 13.60
CA ALA A 78 4.54 -3.01 14.69
C ALA A 78 3.85 -2.13 15.74
N LEU A 79 3.02 -1.18 15.31
CA LEU A 79 2.24 -0.32 16.19
C LEU A 79 1.18 -1.10 16.97
N LEU A 80 0.44 -1.99 16.34
CA LEU A 80 -0.53 -2.86 17.03
C LEU A 80 0.15 -3.71 18.10
N LYS A 81 1.29 -4.31 17.73
CA LYS A 81 2.08 -5.11 18.70
C LYS A 81 2.56 -4.27 19.87
N LYS A 82 3.08 -3.04 19.62
CA LYS A 82 3.53 -2.13 20.68
C LYS A 82 2.37 -1.73 21.60
N ALA A 83 1.22 -1.46 21.03
CA ALA A 83 0.01 -1.08 21.78
C ALA A 83 -0.68 -2.27 22.46
N ASN A 84 -0.25 -3.52 22.19
CA ASN A 84 -0.91 -4.75 22.62
C ASN A 84 -2.40 -4.79 22.25
N ILE A 85 -2.70 -4.38 21.01
CA ILE A 85 -4.06 -4.35 20.45
C ILE A 85 -4.16 -5.45 19.39
N ASP A 86 -5.23 -6.27 19.47
CA ASP A 86 -5.54 -7.22 18.42
C ASP A 86 -6.18 -6.51 17.22
N MET A 87 -5.94 -7.05 16.02
CA MET A 87 -6.52 -6.54 14.77
C MET A 87 -8.06 -6.49 14.81
N ASN A 88 -8.67 -7.44 15.49
CA ASN A 88 -10.12 -7.54 15.60
C ASN A 88 -10.72 -6.45 16.51
N ASP A 89 -9.94 -5.97 17.48
CA ASP A 89 -10.35 -4.92 18.42
C ASP A 89 -10.35 -3.51 17.79
N LEU A 90 -9.78 -3.38 16.60
CA LEU A 90 -9.82 -2.11 15.88
C LEU A 90 -11.26 -1.79 15.46
N GLU A 91 -11.77 -0.64 15.87
CA GLU A 91 -13.06 -0.13 15.44
C GLU A 91 -12.97 0.55 14.06
N LYS A 92 -11.90 1.31 13.82
CA LYS A 92 -11.72 2.09 12.61
C LYS A 92 -10.25 2.17 12.21
N VAL A 93 -10.01 2.19 10.90
CA VAL A 93 -8.72 2.54 10.28
C VAL A 93 -8.93 3.83 9.49
N ILE A 94 -8.34 4.91 9.96
CA ILE A 94 -8.54 6.24 9.37
C ILE A 94 -7.45 6.52 8.36
N ILE A 95 -7.85 6.79 7.14
CA ILE A 95 -6.94 7.23 6.06
C ILE A 95 -7.11 8.73 5.88
N ALA A 96 -6.03 9.46 6.15
CA ALA A 96 -5.96 10.91 5.99
C ALA A 96 -5.05 11.30 4.82
N GLY A 97 -5.23 12.51 4.32
CA GLY A 97 -4.42 13.08 3.24
C GLY A 97 -5.12 13.13 1.89
N GLN A 98 -4.64 14.02 1.05
CA GLN A 98 -5.23 14.28 -0.27
C GLN A 98 -5.25 13.04 -1.19
N PHE A 99 -4.20 12.24 -1.15
CA PHE A 99 -4.11 11.04 -1.99
C PHE A 99 -5.04 9.92 -1.52
N GLY A 100 -5.30 9.79 -0.22
CA GLY A 100 -6.17 8.78 0.35
C GLY A 100 -7.59 8.84 -0.23
N ALA A 101 -8.12 10.04 -0.47
CA ALA A 101 -9.47 10.26 -0.99
C ALA A 101 -9.73 9.64 -2.38
N HIS A 102 -8.68 9.31 -3.13
CA HIS A 102 -8.79 8.80 -4.50
C HIS A 102 -8.34 7.33 -4.64
N VAL A 103 -7.94 6.69 -3.56
CA VAL A 103 -7.52 5.29 -3.58
C VAL A 103 -8.66 4.42 -3.06
N SER A 104 -9.11 3.45 -3.86
CA SER A 104 -10.18 2.55 -3.43
C SER A 104 -9.69 1.60 -2.35
N VAL A 105 -10.56 1.30 -1.39
CA VAL A 105 -10.32 0.29 -0.33
C VAL A 105 -9.90 -1.04 -0.96
N ASP A 106 -10.61 -1.47 -2.00
CA ASP A 106 -10.33 -2.68 -2.76
C ASP A 106 -8.90 -2.72 -3.34
N SER A 107 -8.36 -1.57 -3.77
CA SER A 107 -6.96 -1.50 -4.23
C SER A 107 -5.95 -1.56 -3.07
N LEU A 108 -6.26 -0.93 -1.92
CA LEU A 108 -5.40 -0.96 -0.74
C LEU A 108 -5.28 -2.38 -0.18
N VAL A 109 -6.40 -3.05 -0.04
CA VAL A 109 -6.47 -4.42 0.48
C VAL A 109 -5.97 -5.42 -0.55
N GLY A 110 -6.37 -5.27 -1.82
CA GLY A 110 -5.97 -6.19 -2.90
C GLY A 110 -4.48 -6.18 -3.19
N VAL A 111 -3.78 -5.05 -2.95
CA VAL A 111 -2.31 -4.98 -3.01
C VAL A 111 -1.66 -5.36 -1.67
N GLY A 112 -2.43 -5.39 -0.58
CA GLY A 112 -1.97 -5.68 0.77
C GLY A 112 -1.21 -4.53 1.43
N ILE A 113 -1.57 -3.29 1.15
CA ILE A 113 -1.13 -2.12 1.92
C ILE A 113 -1.76 -2.17 3.32
N LEU A 114 -3.02 -2.58 3.38
CA LEU A 114 -3.75 -2.88 4.61
C LEU A 114 -4.24 -4.33 4.58
N PRO A 115 -4.33 -5.00 5.73
CA PRO A 115 -4.83 -6.36 5.81
C PRO A 115 -6.34 -6.41 5.50
N LYS A 116 -6.80 -7.57 5.00
CA LYS A 116 -8.21 -7.76 4.61
C LYS A 116 -9.20 -7.64 5.78
N GLU A 117 -8.75 -7.93 6.98
CA GLU A 117 -9.52 -7.90 8.22
C GLU A 117 -10.05 -6.51 8.56
N VAL A 118 -9.41 -5.46 8.04
CA VAL A 118 -9.85 -4.08 8.26
C VAL A 118 -10.66 -3.49 7.10
N ASN A 119 -10.98 -4.27 6.09
CA ASN A 119 -11.65 -3.79 4.86
C ASN A 119 -12.90 -2.93 5.15
N GLU A 120 -13.76 -3.39 6.04
CA GLU A 120 -15.01 -2.71 6.40
C GLU A 120 -14.84 -1.61 7.46
N LYS A 121 -13.63 -1.50 8.04
CA LYS A 121 -13.29 -0.54 9.10
C LYS A 121 -12.62 0.73 8.56
N ILE A 122 -12.35 0.81 7.25
CA ILE A 122 -11.60 1.90 6.63
C ILE A 122 -12.50 3.12 6.44
N VAL A 123 -12.03 4.27 6.94
CA VAL A 123 -12.72 5.57 6.84
C VAL A 123 -11.75 6.60 6.25
N TYR A 124 -12.21 7.32 5.24
CA TYR A 124 -11.47 8.44 4.65
C TYR A 124 -11.92 9.76 5.28
N VAL A 125 -10.95 10.55 5.75
CA VAL A 125 -11.21 11.85 6.39
C VAL A 125 -10.66 13.04 5.59
N GLY A 126 -10.19 12.82 4.38
CA GLY A 126 -9.66 13.86 3.52
C GLY A 126 -8.37 14.49 4.06
N ASN A 127 -8.15 15.77 3.78
CA ASN A 127 -6.94 16.49 4.21
C ASN A 127 -7.06 16.98 5.65
N SER A 128 -6.85 16.09 6.61
CA SER A 128 -6.93 16.38 8.04
C SER A 128 -5.88 17.39 8.50
N SER A 129 -4.69 17.43 7.90
CA SER A 129 -3.65 18.42 8.21
C SER A 129 -4.10 19.83 7.90
N LYS A 130 -4.75 20.04 6.73
CA LYS A 130 -5.36 21.33 6.38
C LYS A 130 -6.46 21.72 7.38
N THR A 131 -7.33 20.79 7.72
CA THR A 131 -8.41 21.02 8.67
C THR A 131 -7.86 21.37 10.05
N GLY A 132 -6.87 20.64 10.54
CA GLY A 132 -6.21 20.91 11.81
C GLY A 132 -5.54 22.30 11.83
N ALA A 133 -4.80 22.66 10.78
CA ALA A 133 -4.19 23.98 10.66
C ALA A 133 -5.25 25.11 10.70
N TYR A 134 -6.39 24.91 10.03
CA TYR A 134 -7.50 25.86 10.07
C TYR A 134 -8.11 25.99 11.47
N MET A 135 -8.34 24.87 12.15
CA MET A 135 -8.84 24.85 13.53
C MET A 135 -7.86 25.56 14.47
N ALA A 136 -6.56 25.34 14.36
CA ALA A 136 -5.54 26.00 15.15
C ALA A 136 -5.49 27.50 14.89
N LEU A 137 -5.75 27.96 13.67
CA LEU A 137 -5.80 29.37 13.33
C LEU A 137 -7.01 30.06 13.96
N MET A 138 -8.17 29.40 13.95
CA MET A 138 -9.43 29.97 14.37
C MET A 138 -9.71 29.87 15.89
N SER A 139 -9.05 28.96 16.60
CA SER A 139 -9.36 28.65 18.00
C SER A 139 -8.14 28.53 18.90
N LYS A 140 -8.06 29.34 19.94
CA LYS A 140 -7.04 29.20 21.00
C LYS A 140 -7.18 27.87 21.76
N ASN A 141 -8.40 27.39 21.95
CA ASN A 141 -8.63 26.12 22.63
C ASN A 141 -8.14 24.93 21.78
N ALA A 142 -8.42 24.93 20.47
CA ALA A 142 -7.89 23.89 19.58
C ALA A 142 -6.36 23.85 19.58
N ARG A 143 -5.68 25.01 19.63
CA ARG A 143 -4.21 25.05 19.78
C ARG A 143 -3.73 24.38 21.05
N LYS A 144 -4.34 24.71 22.19
CA LYS A 144 -3.99 24.08 23.49
C LYS A 144 -4.22 22.57 23.47
N GLU A 145 -5.32 22.10 22.88
CA GLU A 145 -5.57 20.67 22.72
C GLU A 145 -4.50 20.00 21.85
N MET A 146 -4.08 20.63 20.76
CA MET A 146 -3.01 20.11 19.89
C MET A 146 -1.66 20.04 20.61
N GLU A 147 -1.31 21.07 21.42
CA GLU A 147 -0.11 21.06 22.26
C GLU A 147 -0.16 19.90 23.25
N LEU A 148 -1.24 19.75 24.00
CA LEU A 148 -1.43 18.63 24.94
C LEU A 148 -1.41 17.26 24.28
N LEU A 149 -1.95 17.13 23.06
CA LEU A 149 -1.89 15.89 22.29
C LEU A 149 -0.47 15.58 21.84
N SER A 150 0.30 16.59 21.42
CA SER A 150 1.68 16.37 20.99
C SER A 150 2.59 15.90 22.14
N GLU A 151 2.34 16.37 23.37
CA GLU A 151 3.07 15.92 24.56
C GLU A 151 2.74 14.46 24.95
N LYS A 152 1.57 13.96 24.56
CA LYS A 152 1.12 12.58 24.84
C LYS A 152 1.52 11.58 23.77
N MET A 153 2.08 12.04 22.64
CA MET A 153 2.48 11.16 21.54
C MET A 153 3.80 10.46 21.85
N ASP A 154 3.77 9.12 21.82
CA ASP A 154 4.96 8.31 21.86
C ASP A 154 5.55 8.13 20.45
N TYR A 155 6.86 8.25 20.36
CA TYR A 155 7.61 7.91 19.16
C TYR A 155 8.08 6.47 19.18
N MET A 156 8.00 5.78 18.04
CA MET A 156 8.55 4.45 17.86
C MET A 156 9.52 4.42 16.68
N GLU A 157 10.82 4.21 16.98
CA GLU A 157 11.82 3.97 15.93
C GLU A 157 11.71 2.54 15.43
N LEU A 158 11.11 2.39 14.25
CA LEU A 158 10.84 1.06 13.66
C LEU A 158 12.13 0.32 13.33
N GLY A 159 13.13 1.01 12.76
CA GLY A 159 14.40 0.40 12.38
C GLY A 159 15.21 -0.14 13.54
N ALA A 160 15.06 0.45 14.73
CA ALA A 160 15.70 -0.01 15.96
C ALA A 160 14.91 -1.12 16.70
N SER A 161 13.68 -1.41 16.25
CA SER A 161 12.81 -2.38 16.91
C SER A 161 13.24 -3.82 16.64
N LEU A 162 13.38 -4.64 17.67
CA LEU A 162 13.82 -6.02 17.56
C LEU A 162 12.90 -6.83 16.63
N GLY A 163 13.48 -7.41 15.57
CA GLY A 163 12.77 -8.25 14.62
C GLY A 163 11.98 -7.48 13.54
N TYR A 164 12.07 -6.14 13.51
CA TYR A 164 11.36 -5.34 12.50
C TYR A 164 11.81 -5.66 11.07
N GLU A 165 13.10 -5.93 10.83
CA GLU A 165 13.60 -6.31 9.50
C GLU A 165 12.91 -7.57 8.95
N LYS A 166 12.71 -8.58 9.83
CA LYS A 166 12.00 -9.81 9.46
C LYS A 166 10.52 -9.54 9.16
N LEU A 167 9.89 -8.70 9.96
CA LEU A 167 8.51 -8.27 9.75
C LEU A 167 8.37 -7.52 8.41
N PHE A 168 9.26 -6.56 8.15
CA PHE A 168 9.28 -5.81 6.90
C PHE A 168 9.46 -6.73 5.70
N ALA A 169 10.45 -7.64 5.73
CA ALA A 169 10.69 -8.60 4.67
C ALA A 169 9.46 -9.50 4.40
N HIS A 170 8.76 -9.93 5.46
CA HIS A 170 7.50 -10.67 5.33
C HIS A 170 6.43 -9.82 4.64
N CYS A 171 6.30 -8.57 5.03
CA CYS A 171 5.32 -7.62 4.49
C CYS A 171 5.59 -7.20 3.03
N LEU A 172 6.74 -7.51 2.43
CA LEU A 172 7.00 -7.25 1.02
C LEU A 172 6.18 -8.15 0.09
N LYS A 173 5.79 -9.33 0.52
CA LYS A 173 4.99 -10.25 -0.31
C LYS A 173 3.60 -9.69 -0.52
N PHE A 174 3.12 -9.80 -1.75
CA PHE A 174 1.72 -9.50 -2.06
C PHE A 174 0.80 -10.60 -1.49
N PRO A 175 -0.48 -10.28 -1.24
CA PRO A 175 -1.47 -11.27 -0.87
C PRO A 175 -1.53 -12.39 -1.90
N THR A 176 -1.77 -13.62 -1.45
CA THR A 176 -2.18 -14.74 -2.31
C THR A 176 -3.70 -14.76 -2.39
N ASN A 177 -4.23 -14.87 -3.59
CA ASN A 177 -5.66 -15.08 -3.81
C ASN A 177 -6.11 -16.42 -3.25
#